data_466752de28b935aa636489dae19a780f
#
_entry.id   466752de28b935aa636489dae19a780f
#
_cell.length_a   1.000
_cell.length_b   1.000
_cell.length_c   1.000
_cell.angle_alpha   90.00
_cell.angle_beta   90.00
_cell.angle_gamma   90.00
#
_symmetry.space_group_name_H-M   'P 1'
#
loop_
_entity.id
_entity.type
_entity.pdbx_description
1 polymer ?
#
loop_
_entity_poly.entity_id
_entity_poly.type
_entity_poly.pdbx_seq_one_letter_code
_entity_poly.pdbx_strand_id
1 'polypeptide(L)'
;MMFFLPNETFEETCDFVRENAAQWESEDQTDFEFVIIYDGKIIGGCDADLSHSADRSYATLGWIINKDYRNRGFASEAAAALLDFAFENLNIEKVYAQCDTENPASYKVMLNIGMTCVNDKGRRTYPRTGKTSGEYTCLITKDEWETNRS
;
A
#
# COMPACT_ATOMS: atom_id res chain seq x y z
N MET A 1 4.10 -14.25 -0.86
CA MET A 1 2.76 -13.72 -1.25
C MET A 1 1.68 -14.41 -0.45
N MET A 2 0.76 -13.66 0.10
CA MET A 2 -0.36 -14.19 0.86
C MET A 2 -1.65 -14.03 0.05
N PHE A 3 -2.47 -15.07 0.00
CA PHE A 3 -3.76 -15.03 -0.70
C PHE A 3 -4.87 -14.74 0.29
N PHE A 4 -5.78 -13.86 -0.08
CA PHE A 4 -6.99 -13.60 0.68
C PHE A 4 -8.08 -14.55 0.23
N LEU A 5 -8.83 -15.08 1.18
CA LEU A 5 -10.00 -15.88 0.84
C LEU A 5 -11.10 -14.97 0.27
N PRO A 6 -11.94 -15.50 -0.63
CA PRO A 6 -13.07 -14.70 -1.12
C PRO A 6 -14.04 -14.40 0.01
N ASN A 7 -14.42 -13.16 0.13
CA ASN A 7 -15.37 -12.69 1.13
C ASN A 7 -16.53 -11.99 0.44
N GLU A 8 -17.62 -11.81 1.17
CA GLU A 8 -18.79 -11.14 0.61
C GLU A 8 -18.54 -9.65 0.37
N THR A 9 -17.67 -9.03 1.19
CA THR A 9 -17.32 -7.63 1.05
C THR A 9 -15.81 -7.47 0.98
N PHE A 10 -15.36 -6.38 0.38
CA PHE A 10 -13.94 -6.05 0.34
C PHE A 10 -13.41 -5.70 1.73
N GLU A 11 -14.26 -5.14 2.58
CA GLU A 11 -13.92 -4.85 3.98
C GLU A 11 -13.53 -6.11 4.73
N GLU A 12 -14.28 -7.21 4.54
CA GLU A 12 -13.94 -8.51 5.14
C GLU A 12 -12.59 -9.02 4.66
N THR A 13 -12.27 -8.80 3.37
CA THR A 13 -10.98 -9.16 2.81
C THR A 13 -9.86 -8.38 3.51
N CYS A 14 -10.06 -7.09 3.73
CA CYS A 14 -9.07 -6.26 4.44
C CYS A 14 -8.89 -6.71 5.90
N ASP A 15 -9.97 -7.10 6.58
CA ASP A 15 -9.88 -7.64 7.93
C ASP A 15 -9.09 -8.96 7.95
N PHE A 16 -9.30 -9.81 6.96
CA PHE A 16 -8.55 -11.06 6.82
C PHE A 16 -7.05 -10.78 6.67
N VAL A 17 -6.66 -9.76 5.90
CA VAL A 17 -5.25 -9.34 5.79
C VAL A 17 -4.66 -9.04 7.15
N ARG A 18 -5.35 -8.22 7.94
CA ARG A 18 -4.85 -7.82 9.26
C ARG A 18 -4.68 -9.02 10.20
N GLU A 19 -5.63 -9.95 10.19
CA GLU A 19 -5.57 -11.13 11.04
C GLU A 19 -4.43 -12.06 10.65
N ASN A 20 -4.23 -12.27 9.36
CA ASN A 20 -3.23 -13.22 8.88
C ASN A 20 -1.81 -12.67 8.86
N ALA A 21 -1.66 -11.35 8.79
CA ALA A 21 -0.36 -10.70 8.81
C ALA A 21 0.45 -11.04 10.07
N ALA A 22 -0.22 -11.21 11.20
CA ALA A 22 0.43 -11.55 12.46
C ALA A 22 1.09 -12.93 12.45
N GLN A 23 0.79 -13.78 11.46
CA GLN A 23 1.35 -15.13 11.33
C GLN A 23 2.65 -15.18 10.53
N TRP A 24 3.11 -14.07 10.00
CA TRP A 24 4.37 -14.03 9.27
C TRP A 24 5.53 -14.06 10.24
N GLU A 25 6.40 -15.06 10.08
CA GLU A 25 7.42 -15.38 11.07
C GLU A 25 8.86 -15.04 10.66
N SER A 26 9.09 -14.67 9.40
CA SER A 26 10.46 -14.39 8.94
C SER A 26 10.91 -13.00 9.35
N GLU A 27 11.92 -12.92 10.21
CA GLU A 27 12.52 -11.65 10.61
C GLU A 27 13.28 -10.96 9.47
N ASP A 28 13.72 -11.74 8.48
CA ASP A 28 14.49 -11.23 7.34
C ASP A 28 13.61 -10.80 6.17
N GLN A 29 12.32 -11.03 6.25
CA GLN A 29 11.43 -10.66 5.16
C GLN A 29 11.35 -9.14 5.04
N THR A 30 11.55 -8.62 3.83
CA THR A 30 11.51 -7.18 3.55
C THR A 30 10.32 -6.78 2.69
N ASP A 31 9.79 -7.68 1.89
CA ASP A 31 8.67 -7.39 1.00
C ASP A 31 7.48 -8.28 1.36
N PHE A 32 6.40 -7.64 1.76
CA PHE A 32 5.17 -8.31 2.22
C PHE A 32 4.10 -8.11 1.15
N GLU A 33 3.96 -9.10 0.28
CA GLU A 33 3.05 -9.04 -0.87
C GLU A 33 1.74 -9.74 -0.59
N PHE A 34 0.65 -9.14 -1.06
CA PHE A 34 -0.71 -9.66 -0.94
C PHE A 34 -1.39 -9.62 -2.29
N VAL A 35 -2.25 -10.59 -2.55
CA VAL A 35 -3.19 -10.50 -3.66
C VAL A 35 -4.55 -10.06 -3.11
N ILE A 36 -5.25 -9.26 -3.89
CA ILE A 36 -6.57 -8.75 -3.53
C ILE A 36 -7.61 -9.59 -4.27
N ILE A 37 -8.50 -10.23 -3.51
CA ILE A 37 -9.53 -11.09 -4.07
C ILE A 37 -10.90 -10.48 -3.75
N TYR A 38 -11.73 -10.36 -4.77
CA TYR A 38 -13.11 -9.89 -4.64
C TYR A 38 -14.00 -10.81 -5.45
N ASP A 39 -15.08 -11.29 -4.83
CA ASP A 39 -16.07 -12.19 -5.46
C ASP A 39 -15.40 -13.40 -6.12
N GLY A 40 -14.44 -14.00 -5.41
CA GLY A 40 -13.71 -15.17 -5.87
C GLY A 40 -12.67 -14.93 -6.96
N LYS A 41 -12.38 -13.68 -7.30
CA LYS A 41 -11.45 -13.31 -8.38
C LYS A 41 -10.31 -12.48 -7.84
N ILE A 42 -9.12 -12.68 -8.39
CA ILE A 42 -7.98 -11.81 -8.12
C ILE A 42 -8.18 -10.53 -8.91
N ILE A 43 -8.34 -9.40 -8.21
CA ILE A 43 -8.58 -8.11 -8.83
C ILE A 43 -7.38 -7.18 -8.72
N GLY A 44 -6.33 -7.56 -8.01
CA GLY A 44 -5.14 -6.74 -7.88
C GLY A 44 -4.17 -7.30 -6.88
N GLY A 45 -3.19 -6.49 -6.55
CA GLY A 45 -2.17 -6.82 -5.54
C GLY A 45 -1.71 -5.58 -4.81
N CYS A 46 -1.09 -5.77 -3.67
CA CYS A 46 -0.49 -4.69 -2.91
C CYS A 46 0.68 -5.22 -2.10
N ASP A 47 1.58 -4.34 -1.72
CA ASP A 47 2.75 -4.73 -0.93
C ASP A 47 3.20 -3.63 0.02
N ALA A 48 3.87 -4.06 1.08
CA ALA A 48 4.62 -3.20 1.97
C ALA A 48 6.09 -3.63 1.90
N ASP A 49 6.97 -2.74 1.50
CA ASP A 49 8.37 -3.05 1.21
C ASP A 49 9.30 -2.27 2.14
N LEU A 50 10.12 -3.00 2.90
CA LEU A 50 11.12 -2.45 3.80
C LEU A 50 12.52 -2.36 3.16
N SER A 51 12.69 -2.86 1.93
CA SER A 51 14.02 -3.02 1.33
C SER A 51 14.77 -1.71 1.09
N HIS A 52 14.04 -0.59 1.01
CA HIS A 52 14.65 0.73 0.82
C HIS A 52 15.13 1.35 2.13
N SER A 53 14.79 0.76 3.27
CA SER A 53 15.18 1.26 4.59
C SER A 53 16.29 0.41 5.18
N ALA A 54 17.48 0.97 5.33
CA ALA A 54 18.63 0.25 5.87
C ALA A 54 18.40 -0.22 7.32
N ASP A 55 17.69 0.56 8.12
CA ASP A 55 17.42 0.29 9.52
C ASP A 55 16.00 -0.25 9.78
N ARG A 56 15.24 -0.54 8.73
CA ARG A 56 13.86 -1.03 8.81
C ARG A 56 12.93 -0.07 9.56
N SER A 57 13.19 1.22 9.47
CA SER A 57 12.37 2.24 10.15
C SER A 57 11.19 2.73 9.35
N TYR A 58 11.14 2.45 8.03
CA TYR A 58 10.02 2.82 7.19
C TYR A 58 9.72 1.75 6.15
N ALA A 59 8.49 1.75 5.67
CA ALA A 59 8.05 0.91 4.56
C ALA A 59 7.55 1.78 3.42
N THR A 60 7.62 1.24 2.20
CA THR A 60 7.01 1.83 1.02
C THR A 60 5.85 0.96 0.59
N LEU A 61 4.67 1.56 0.40
CA LEU A 61 3.48 0.83 -0.04
C LEU A 61 3.32 0.92 -1.55
N GLY A 62 2.85 -0.18 -2.14
CA GLY A 62 2.46 -0.23 -3.53
C GLY A 62 1.13 -0.95 -3.68
N TRP A 63 0.37 -0.60 -4.70
CA TRP A 63 -0.89 -1.26 -5.03
C TRP A 63 -1.18 -1.15 -6.52
N ILE A 64 -1.88 -2.16 -7.02
CA ILE A 64 -2.37 -2.16 -8.39
C ILE A 64 -3.73 -2.84 -8.40
N ILE A 65 -4.69 -2.25 -9.09
CA ILE A 65 -6.04 -2.79 -9.26
C ILE A 65 -6.29 -2.99 -10.75
N ASN A 66 -6.84 -4.17 -11.09
CA ASN A 66 -7.27 -4.45 -12.45
C ASN A 66 -8.23 -3.34 -12.91
N LYS A 67 -8.04 -2.89 -14.15
CA LYS A 67 -8.80 -1.75 -14.70
C LYS A 67 -10.32 -1.91 -14.62
N ASP A 68 -10.82 -3.15 -14.66
CA ASP A 68 -12.25 -3.42 -14.60
C ASP A 68 -12.85 -3.20 -13.20
N TYR A 69 -12.00 -3.03 -12.19
CA TYR A 69 -12.40 -2.85 -10.80
C TYR A 69 -11.98 -1.49 -10.24
N ARG A 70 -11.48 -0.60 -11.08
CA ARG A 70 -11.07 0.75 -10.67
C ARG A 70 -12.30 1.62 -10.39
N ASN A 71 -12.09 2.69 -9.63
CA ASN A 71 -13.11 3.67 -9.25
C ASN A 71 -14.25 3.09 -8.41
N ARG A 72 -13.96 2.02 -7.66
CA ARG A 72 -14.93 1.35 -6.78
C ARG A 72 -14.48 1.34 -5.31
N GLY A 73 -13.40 2.05 -4.99
CA GLY A 73 -12.90 2.15 -3.63
C GLY A 73 -11.98 1.01 -3.19
N PHE A 74 -11.74 0.01 -4.02
CA PHE A 74 -10.94 -1.15 -3.63
C PHE A 74 -9.50 -0.79 -3.31
N ALA A 75 -8.89 0.10 -4.10
CA ALA A 75 -7.50 0.50 -3.86
C ALA A 75 -7.35 1.22 -2.51
N SER A 76 -8.28 2.12 -2.18
CA SER A 76 -8.26 2.85 -0.91
C SER A 76 -8.46 1.91 0.28
N GLU A 77 -9.37 0.95 0.18
CA GLU A 77 -9.60 -0.02 1.25
C GLU A 77 -8.38 -0.93 1.45
N ALA A 78 -7.80 -1.42 0.35
CA ALA A 78 -6.61 -2.26 0.42
C ALA A 78 -5.42 -1.50 0.98
N ALA A 79 -5.21 -0.27 0.53
CA ALA A 79 -4.12 0.57 1.01
C ALA A 79 -4.28 0.92 2.49
N ALA A 80 -5.51 1.20 2.95
CA ALA A 80 -5.77 1.46 4.36
C ALA A 80 -5.47 0.23 5.22
N ALA A 81 -5.89 -0.95 4.79
CA ALA A 81 -5.60 -2.20 5.49
C ALA A 81 -4.10 -2.49 5.53
N LEU A 82 -3.41 -2.23 4.43
CA LEU A 82 -1.97 -2.42 4.33
C LEU A 82 -1.22 -1.44 5.25
N LEU A 83 -1.70 -0.21 5.34
CA LEU A 83 -1.15 0.79 6.24
C LEU A 83 -1.26 0.34 7.71
N ASP A 84 -2.44 -0.16 8.09
CA ASP A 84 -2.67 -0.71 9.43
C ASP A 84 -1.73 -1.89 9.70
N PHE A 85 -1.62 -2.81 8.75
CA PHE A 85 -0.69 -3.93 8.86
C PHE A 85 0.74 -3.45 9.09
N ALA A 86 1.19 -2.48 8.29
CA ALA A 86 2.56 -1.98 8.36
C ALA A 86 2.88 -1.41 9.74
N PHE A 87 2.03 -0.54 10.27
CA PHE A 87 2.28 0.06 11.57
C PHE A 87 2.07 -0.91 12.75
N GLU A 88 1.14 -1.85 12.61
CA GLU A 88 0.86 -2.80 13.70
C GLU A 88 1.88 -3.93 13.77
N ASN A 89 2.49 -4.32 12.65
CA ASN A 89 3.27 -5.56 12.58
C ASN A 89 4.73 -5.39 12.20
N LEU A 90 5.13 -4.28 11.57
CA LEU A 90 6.49 -4.12 11.06
C LEU A 90 7.39 -3.27 11.96
N ASN A 91 6.86 -2.74 13.04
CA ASN A 91 7.60 -1.92 13.99
C ASN A 91 8.33 -0.75 13.31
N ILE A 92 7.61 -0.03 12.45
CA ILE A 92 8.14 1.09 11.68
C ILE A 92 7.56 2.41 12.17
N GLU A 93 8.21 3.50 11.81
CA GLU A 93 7.82 4.85 12.24
C GLU A 93 7.16 5.66 11.12
N LYS A 94 7.41 5.30 9.88
CA LYS A 94 6.93 6.04 8.70
C LYS A 94 6.52 5.09 7.59
N VAL A 95 5.58 5.54 6.78
CA VAL A 95 5.18 4.84 5.56
C VAL A 95 5.19 5.83 4.41
N TYR A 96 5.86 5.47 3.33
CA TYR A 96 5.90 6.23 2.09
C TYR A 96 5.09 5.54 1.01
N ALA A 97 4.59 6.30 0.06
CA ALA A 97 4.05 5.78 -1.19
C ALA A 97 4.38 6.75 -2.30
N GLN A 98 4.55 6.25 -3.50
CA GLN A 98 4.92 7.02 -4.67
C GLN A 98 3.99 6.69 -5.82
N CYS A 99 3.70 7.68 -6.66
CA CYS A 99 2.95 7.45 -7.88
C CYS A 99 3.40 8.40 -8.98
N ASP A 100 3.12 8.00 -10.22
CA ASP A 100 3.32 8.85 -11.38
C ASP A 100 2.37 10.04 -11.30
N THR A 101 2.85 11.24 -11.66
CA THR A 101 2.01 12.45 -11.68
C THR A 101 0.86 12.32 -12.70
N GLU A 102 0.99 11.43 -13.67
CA GLU A 102 -0.07 11.14 -14.64
C GLU A 102 -1.09 10.12 -14.10
N ASN A 103 -0.95 9.68 -12.84
CA ASN A 103 -1.88 8.73 -12.21
C ASN A 103 -2.60 9.39 -11.03
N PRO A 104 -3.61 10.23 -11.31
CA PRO A 104 -4.34 10.92 -10.22
C PRO A 104 -5.12 9.98 -9.32
N ALA A 105 -5.50 8.81 -9.81
CA ALA A 105 -6.23 7.82 -9.00
C ALA A 105 -5.37 7.32 -7.83
N SER A 106 -4.10 6.98 -8.08
CA SER A 106 -3.18 6.57 -7.00
C SER A 106 -2.88 7.69 -6.03
N TYR A 107 -2.71 8.91 -6.54
CA TYR A 107 -2.50 10.08 -5.68
C TYR A 107 -3.69 10.28 -4.73
N LYS A 108 -4.90 10.15 -5.25
CA LYS A 108 -6.12 10.25 -4.45
C LYS A 108 -6.19 9.17 -3.37
N VAL A 109 -5.77 7.95 -3.68
CA VAL A 109 -5.69 6.86 -2.69
C VAL A 109 -4.77 7.26 -1.54
N MET A 110 -3.58 7.79 -1.86
CA MET A 110 -2.62 8.21 -0.83
C MET A 110 -3.21 9.27 0.09
N LEU A 111 -3.92 10.26 -0.46
CA LEU A 111 -4.57 11.29 0.36
C LEU A 111 -5.73 10.70 1.18
N ASN A 112 -6.48 9.77 0.62
CA ASN A 112 -7.62 9.15 1.30
C ASN A 112 -7.21 8.34 2.55
N ILE A 113 -6.00 7.79 2.56
CA ILE A 113 -5.52 7.02 3.71
C ILE A 113 -4.74 7.87 4.71
N GLY A 114 -4.72 9.18 4.50
CA GLY A 114 -4.14 10.14 5.46
C GLY A 114 -2.72 10.57 5.18
N MET A 115 -2.16 10.21 4.02
CA MET A 115 -0.80 10.62 3.65
C MET A 115 -0.76 12.08 3.21
N THR A 116 0.40 12.71 3.38
CA THR A 116 0.66 14.07 2.93
C THR A 116 1.74 14.03 1.86
N CYS A 117 1.55 14.74 0.76
CA CYS A 117 2.56 14.86 -0.28
C CYS A 117 3.75 15.67 0.26
N VAL A 118 4.93 15.06 0.25
CA VAL A 118 6.17 15.68 0.73
C VAL A 118 7.12 16.04 -0.39
N ASN A 119 6.90 15.49 -1.59
CA ASN A 119 7.68 15.83 -2.78
C ASN A 119 6.80 15.71 -4.01
N ASP A 120 6.56 16.84 -4.69
CA ASP A 120 5.77 16.89 -5.93
C ASP A 120 6.65 17.13 -7.18
N LYS A 121 7.97 17.13 -7.01
CA LYS A 121 8.94 17.43 -8.07
C LYS A 121 9.84 16.24 -8.39
N GLY A 122 9.52 15.06 -7.88
CA GLY A 122 10.27 13.86 -8.17
C GLY A 122 10.13 13.45 -9.64
N ARG A 123 11.03 12.60 -10.07
CA ARG A 123 11.03 12.05 -11.44
C ARG A 123 11.21 10.54 -11.36
N ARG A 124 10.60 9.84 -12.30
CA ARG A 124 10.79 8.40 -12.45
C ARG A 124 11.08 8.06 -13.91
N THR A 125 11.86 7.00 -14.10
CA THR A 125 12.16 6.47 -15.43
C THR A 125 11.65 5.04 -15.50
N TYR A 126 10.94 4.73 -16.58
CA TYR A 126 10.44 3.38 -16.83
C TYR A 126 11.48 2.62 -17.63
N PRO A 127 12.11 1.56 -17.06
CA PRO A 127 13.23 0.88 -17.73
C PRO A 127 12.88 0.28 -19.09
N ARG A 128 11.64 -0.18 -19.27
CA ARG A 128 11.22 -0.81 -20.53
C ARG A 128 11.17 0.15 -21.70
N THR A 129 10.77 1.39 -21.47
CA THR A 129 10.53 2.35 -22.54
C THR A 129 11.50 3.51 -22.52
N GLY A 130 12.25 3.68 -21.43
CA GLY A 130 13.09 4.85 -21.20
C GLY A 130 12.31 6.13 -20.93
N LYS A 131 10.96 6.02 -20.88
CA LYS A 131 10.10 7.19 -20.59
C LYS A 131 10.38 7.72 -19.19
N THR A 132 10.46 9.05 -19.06
CA THR A 132 10.51 9.71 -17.77
C THR A 132 9.20 10.44 -17.51
N SER A 133 8.80 10.48 -16.25
CA SER A 133 7.57 11.13 -15.82
C SER A 133 7.80 11.78 -14.47
N GLY A 134 6.89 12.68 -14.06
CA GLY A 134 6.92 13.22 -12.71
C GLY A 134 6.50 12.17 -11.69
N GLU A 135 6.91 12.37 -10.44
CA GLU A 135 6.57 11.45 -9.35
C GLU A 135 6.20 12.23 -8.10
N TYR A 136 5.05 11.86 -7.53
CA TYR A 136 4.66 12.32 -6.19
C TYR A 136 5.14 11.32 -5.15
N THR A 137 5.70 11.82 -4.06
CA THR A 137 6.01 11.01 -2.87
C THR A 137 5.18 11.53 -1.72
N CYS A 138 4.42 10.65 -1.09
CA CYS A 138 3.62 10.97 0.09
C CYS A 138 4.12 10.18 1.29
N LEU A 139 3.81 10.67 2.48
CA LEU A 139 4.30 10.15 3.75
C LEU A 139 3.21 10.23 4.81
N ILE A 140 3.16 9.21 5.66
CA ILE A 140 2.42 9.29 6.92
C ILE A 140 3.31 8.74 8.03
N THR A 141 3.33 9.41 9.19
CA THR A 141 4.06 8.93 10.36
C THR A 141 3.15 8.08 11.23
N LYS A 142 3.76 7.27 12.10
CA LYS A 142 3.01 6.46 13.07
C LYS A 142 2.12 7.32 13.97
N ASP A 143 2.63 8.47 14.41
CA ASP A 143 1.86 9.39 15.26
C ASP A 143 0.62 9.91 14.53
N GLU A 144 0.76 10.28 13.25
CA GLU A 144 -0.38 10.72 12.44
C GLU A 144 -1.40 9.61 12.25
N TRP A 145 -0.92 8.39 11.98
CA TRP A 145 -1.79 7.22 11.81
C TRP A 145 -2.57 6.92 13.11
N GLU A 146 -1.90 6.95 14.26
CA GLU A 146 -2.56 6.75 15.55
C GLU A 146 -3.62 7.82 15.83
N THR A 147 -3.31 9.08 15.51
CA THR A 147 -4.23 10.20 15.67
C THR A 147 -5.47 10.03 14.79
N ASN A 148 -5.28 9.59 13.55
CA ASN A 148 -6.39 9.42 12.60
C ASN A 148 -7.33 8.27 12.98
N ARG A 149 -6.86 7.33 13.80
CA ARG A 149 -7.66 6.18 14.23
C ARG A 149 -8.55 6.46 15.45
N SER A 150 -8.27 7.50 16.18
CA SER A 150 -8.97 7.81 17.43
C SER A 150 -10.21 8.67 17.23
#